data_d4f1105b192a66e0571273496f73660f
#
_entry.id   d4f1105b192a66e0571273496f73660f
#
_cell.length_a   1.000
_cell.length_b   1.000
_cell.length_c   1.000
_cell.angle_alpha   90.00
_cell.angle_beta   90.00
_cell.angle_gamma   90.00
#
_symmetry.space_group_name_H-M   'P 1'
#
loop_
_entity.id
_entity.type
_entity.pdbx_description
1 polymer ?
#
loop_
_entity_poly.entity_id
_entity_poly.type
_entity_poly.pdbx_seq_one_letter_code
_entity_poly.pdbx_strand_id
1 'polypeptide(L)'
;MKQWNILLVGWIFFCLLTGCATYRAKRDLIVLLPDPDGKEGAVTVTTNRGSQILDKPGYATEIEDLNKAPTAPQPINENEIKDLFGLALVAQPDPLGRFISFILYFEHDSAKLTQQSKNLLPEVLKTIKNRKSNEVYVVGHTDLVGTEAYNLELSSRRANYVRDLLVSSGIKSSSLFVSYYGKARPLVPTKDKVPEPRNRRVEVIAR
;
A
#
# COMPACT_ATOMS: atom_id res chain seq x y z
N MET A 1 -43.19 35.39 75.39
CA MET A 1 -42.82 34.20 74.58
C MET A 1 -42.40 34.68 73.20
N LYS A 2 -41.09 34.78 72.92
CA LYS A 2 -40.54 35.24 71.60
C LYS A 2 -40.06 34.03 70.84
N GLN A 3 -40.64 33.81 69.66
CA GLN A 3 -40.16 32.84 68.73
C GLN A 3 -38.94 33.40 67.96
N TRP A 4 -37.88 32.66 68.01
CA TRP A 4 -36.69 32.95 67.18
C TRP A 4 -36.74 32.18 65.87
N ASN A 5 -36.90 32.92 64.76
CA ASN A 5 -36.75 32.40 63.43
C ASN A 5 -35.26 32.33 63.10
N ILE A 6 -34.73 31.12 62.98
CA ILE A 6 -33.37 30.86 62.44
C ILE A 6 -33.47 30.81 60.95
N LEU A 7 -32.98 31.85 60.28
CA LEU A 7 -32.73 31.87 58.84
C LEU A 7 -31.45 31.10 58.55
N LEU A 8 -31.58 29.89 58.03
CA LEU A 8 -30.49 29.13 57.42
C LEU A 8 -30.18 29.69 56.02
N VAL A 9 -29.16 30.50 55.92
CA VAL A 9 -28.61 30.95 54.64
C VAL A 9 -27.73 29.80 54.09
N GLY A 10 -28.33 29.01 53.19
CA GLY A 10 -27.59 27.99 52.47
C GLY A 10 -26.67 28.64 51.43
N TRP A 11 -25.38 28.61 51.67
CA TRP A 11 -24.38 28.93 50.66
C TRP A 11 -24.33 27.77 49.65
N ILE A 12 -24.96 27.95 48.50
CA ILE A 12 -24.76 27.08 47.34
C ILE A 12 -23.42 27.46 46.73
N PHE A 13 -22.40 26.67 47.02
CA PHE A 13 -21.11 26.76 46.34
C PHE A 13 -21.28 26.19 44.94
N PHE A 14 -21.56 27.07 43.98
CA PHE A 14 -21.62 26.69 42.56
C PHE A 14 -20.17 26.54 42.08
N CYS A 15 -19.61 25.32 42.21
CA CYS A 15 -18.37 24.98 41.55
C CYS A 15 -18.57 24.98 40.06
N LEU A 16 -18.27 26.12 39.43
CA LEU A 16 -18.03 26.20 38.00
C LEU A 16 -16.77 25.36 37.66
N LEU A 17 -16.95 24.09 37.41
CA LEU A 17 -15.97 23.29 36.70
C LEU A 17 -15.89 23.80 35.26
N THR A 18 -15.14 24.89 35.07
CA THR A 18 -14.65 25.22 33.73
C THR A 18 -13.65 24.16 33.36
N GLY A 19 -14.16 23.03 32.86
CA GLY A 19 -13.37 22.10 32.11
C GLY A 19 -12.85 22.88 30.89
N CYS A 20 -11.64 23.39 30.97
CA CYS A 20 -10.89 23.75 29.78
C CYS A 20 -10.68 22.46 29.00
N ALA A 21 -11.70 22.05 28.21
CA ALA A 21 -11.45 21.23 27.06
C ALA A 21 -10.51 22.07 26.18
N THR A 22 -9.22 21.84 26.29
CA THR A 22 -8.27 22.32 25.31
C THR A 22 -8.73 21.72 23.97
N TYR A 23 -9.51 22.51 23.23
CA TYR A 23 -9.84 22.20 21.85
C TYR A 23 -8.50 22.23 21.10
N ARG A 24 -7.84 21.09 21.08
CA ARG A 24 -6.63 20.91 20.29
C ARG A 24 -7.10 21.10 18.87
N ALA A 25 -6.78 22.25 18.28
CA ALA A 25 -7.07 22.51 16.88
C ALA A 25 -6.65 21.28 16.11
N LYS A 26 -7.57 20.71 15.32
CA LYS A 26 -7.32 19.51 14.53
C LYS A 26 -6.24 19.86 13.53
N ARG A 27 -5.00 19.48 13.82
CA ARG A 27 -3.85 19.65 12.95
C ARG A 27 -3.59 18.32 12.27
N ASP A 28 -3.48 18.32 10.98
CA ASP A 28 -3.08 17.15 10.25
C ASP A 28 -1.55 17.19 10.09
N LEU A 29 -0.85 16.27 10.75
CA LEU A 29 0.59 16.12 10.67
C LEU A 29 0.93 15.02 9.65
N ILE A 30 1.72 15.37 8.67
CA ILE A 30 2.20 14.46 7.62
C ILE A 30 3.70 14.25 7.83
N VAL A 31 4.13 13.02 8.00
CA VAL A 31 5.52 12.64 8.22
C VAL A 31 5.99 11.70 7.12
N LEU A 32 7.14 11.97 6.52
CA LEU A 32 7.80 11.03 5.61
C LEU A 32 8.67 10.08 6.43
N LEU A 33 8.27 8.82 6.48
CA LEU A 33 9.04 7.76 7.14
C LEU A 33 10.12 7.21 6.19
N PRO A 34 11.26 6.72 6.70
CA PRO A 34 12.23 6.01 5.89
C PRO A 34 11.61 4.72 5.33
N ASP A 35 11.88 4.44 4.05
CA ASP A 35 11.47 3.18 3.45
C ASP A 35 12.37 2.05 3.99
N PRO A 36 11.80 0.93 4.46
CA PRO A 36 12.58 -0.24 4.91
C PRO A 36 13.56 -0.77 3.86
N ASP A 37 13.25 -0.55 2.58
CA ASP A 37 14.10 -0.97 1.44
C ASP A 37 15.21 0.06 1.11
N GLY A 38 15.32 1.14 1.89
CA GLY A 38 16.32 2.20 1.69
C GLY A 38 16.06 3.08 0.46
N LYS A 39 14.87 3.02 -0.13
CA LYS A 39 14.49 3.89 -1.23
C LYS A 39 14.07 5.25 -0.70
N GLU A 40 14.56 6.30 -1.33
CA GLU A 40 14.13 7.65 -1.05
C GLU A 40 12.84 7.94 -1.81
N GLY A 41 11.77 8.25 -1.07
CA GLY A 41 10.48 8.67 -1.61
C GLY A 41 10.29 10.17 -1.41
N ALA A 42 9.36 10.76 -2.17
CA ALA A 42 8.91 12.12 -1.94
C ALA A 42 7.40 12.19 -1.94
N VAL A 43 6.84 13.05 -1.07
CA VAL A 43 5.40 13.31 -0.97
C VAL A 43 5.15 14.81 -1.14
N THR A 44 4.25 15.17 -2.04
CA THR A 44 3.79 16.55 -2.17
C THR A 44 2.49 16.72 -1.38
N VAL A 45 2.51 17.63 -0.41
CA VAL A 45 1.36 18.01 0.40
C VAL A 45 0.79 19.31 -0.12
N THR A 46 -0.47 19.30 -0.56
CA THR A 46 -1.12 20.45 -1.21
C THR A 46 -2.38 20.87 -0.46
N THR A 47 -2.55 22.15 -0.28
CA THR A 47 -3.76 22.81 0.20
C THR A 47 -4.29 23.79 -0.85
N ASN A 48 -5.38 24.49 -0.54
CA ASN A 48 -5.93 25.53 -1.44
C ASN A 48 -4.98 26.75 -1.65
N ARG A 49 -3.93 26.88 -0.84
CA ARG A 49 -3.05 28.07 -0.79
C ARG A 49 -1.58 27.77 -1.04
N GLY A 50 -1.24 26.51 -1.32
CA GLY A 50 0.15 26.18 -1.65
C GLY A 50 0.47 24.70 -1.45
N SER A 51 1.72 24.36 -1.75
CA SER A 51 2.23 23.00 -1.64
C SER A 51 3.58 22.98 -0.95
N GLN A 52 3.87 21.88 -0.25
CA GLN A 52 5.19 21.56 0.30
C GLN A 52 5.61 20.18 -0.16
N ILE A 53 6.90 19.99 -0.39
CA ILE A 53 7.48 18.70 -0.78
C ILE A 53 8.25 18.16 0.42
N LEU A 54 7.88 16.96 0.86
CA LEU A 54 8.65 16.16 1.79
C LEU A 54 9.49 15.17 0.98
N ASP A 55 10.77 15.42 0.86
CA ASP A 55 11.75 14.60 0.11
C ASP A 55 12.82 13.98 0.99
N LYS A 56 12.76 14.25 2.32
CA LYS A 56 13.71 13.71 3.30
C LYS A 56 12.98 12.88 4.35
N PRO A 57 13.37 11.61 4.56
CA PRO A 57 12.87 10.80 5.66
C PRO A 57 13.12 11.48 7.01
N GLY A 58 12.18 11.34 7.94
CA GLY A 58 12.24 12.01 9.25
C GLY A 58 11.89 13.50 9.22
N TYR A 59 11.28 13.99 8.13
CA TYR A 59 10.72 15.34 8.05
C TYR A 59 9.20 15.29 8.07
N ALA A 60 8.60 16.35 8.63
CA ALA A 60 7.16 16.52 8.77
C ALA A 60 6.70 17.89 8.27
N THR A 61 5.46 17.97 7.82
CA THR A 61 4.73 19.23 7.56
C THR A 61 3.36 19.15 8.22
N GLU A 62 2.83 20.29 8.65
CA GLU A 62 1.52 20.42 9.27
C GLU A 62 0.55 21.15 8.35
N ILE A 63 -0.70 20.71 8.34
CA ILE A 63 -1.84 21.45 7.79
C ILE A 63 -2.68 21.92 8.96
N GLU A 64 -2.61 23.22 9.24
CA GLU A 64 -3.44 23.87 10.28
C GLU A 64 -4.84 24.20 9.75
N ASP A 65 -4.91 24.59 8.48
CA ASP A 65 -6.12 25.00 7.78
C ASP A 65 -5.94 24.78 6.27
N LEU A 66 -6.92 24.23 5.60
CA LEU A 66 -6.88 24.01 4.15
C LEU A 66 -6.78 25.32 3.33
N ASN A 67 -7.12 26.47 3.94
CA ASN A 67 -6.98 27.81 3.34
C ASN A 67 -5.65 28.50 3.66
N LYS A 68 -4.70 27.78 4.27
CA LYS A 68 -3.31 28.20 4.44
C LYS A 68 -2.39 27.23 3.72
N ALA A 69 -1.21 27.67 3.34
CA ALA A 69 -0.19 26.75 2.84
C ALA A 69 0.26 25.80 3.96
N PRO A 70 0.65 24.56 3.63
CA PRO A 70 1.27 23.68 4.62
C PRO A 70 2.53 24.32 5.20
N THR A 71 2.90 24.02 6.44
CA THR A 71 4.12 24.55 7.06
C THR A 71 5.37 24.08 6.29
N ALA A 72 6.46 24.84 6.37
CA ALA A 72 7.73 24.37 5.81
C ALA A 72 8.15 23.05 6.48
N PRO A 73 8.69 22.09 5.70
CA PRO A 73 9.15 20.82 6.26
C PRO A 73 10.18 21.01 7.38
N GLN A 74 9.94 20.36 8.53
CA GLN A 74 10.81 20.39 9.71
C GLN A 74 11.21 18.96 10.10
N PRO A 75 12.42 18.76 10.62
CA PRO A 75 12.81 17.46 11.14
C PRO A 75 11.94 17.12 12.38
N ILE A 76 11.51 15.86 12.45
CA ILE A 76 10.80 15.29 13.60
C ILE A 76 11.64 14.14 14.16
N ASN A 77 11.71 14.02 15.50
CA ASN A 77 12.50 12.97 16.11
C ASN A 77 11.72 11.64 16.20
N GLU A 78 12.44 10.52 16.27
CA GLU A 78 11.85 9.19 16.31
C GLU A 78 10.93 8.95 17.52
N ASN A 79 11.24 9.53 18.69
CA ASN A 79 10.40 9.38 19.89
C ASN A 79 9.05 10.06 19.69
N GLU A 80 9.06 11.26 19.10
CA GLU A 80 7.84 11.99 18.78
C GLU A 80 6.98 11.25 17.73
N ILE A 81 7.61 10.67 16.70
CA ILE A 81 6.92 9.79 15.74
C ILE A 81 6.30 8.60 16.46
N LYS A 82 7.04 7.97 17.37
CA LYS A 82 6.57 6.82 18.14
C LYS A 82 5.42 7.18 19.09
N ASP A 83 5.48 8.33 19.72
CA ASP A 83 4.43 8.80 20.65
C ASP A 83 3.13 9.16 19.89
N LEU A 84 3.25 9.79 18.72
CA LEU A 84 2.09 10.22 17.94
C LEU A 84 1.49 9.08 17.09
N PHE A 85 2.34 8.24 16.51
CA PHE A 85 1.93 7.24 15.51
C PHE A 85 2.18 5.79 15.95
N GLY A 86 2.75 5.56 17.16
CA GLY A 86 3.20 4.22 17.58
C GLY A 86 2.11 3.16 17.49
N LEU A 87 0.88 3.46 17.92
CA LEU A 87 -0.25 2.53 17.77
C LEU A 87 -0.61 2.29 16.31
N ALA A 88 -0.57 3.31 15.47
CA ALA A 88 -0.85 3.18 14.04
C ALA A 88 0.28 2.43 13.32
N LEU A 89 1.53 2.65 13.70
CA LEU A 89 2.69 1.95 13.15
C LEU A 89 2.69 0.46 13.50
N VAL A 90 2.29 0.11 14.74
CA VAL A 90 2.13 -1.28 15.17
C VAL A 90 0.92 -1.94 14.52
N ALA A 91 -0.15 -1.18 14.28
CA ALA A 91 -1.35 -1.67 13.59
C ALA A 91 -1.16 -1.78 12.07
N GLN A 92 -0.12 -1.14 11.50
CA GLN A 92 0.23 -1.40 10.11
C GLN A 92 0.60 -2.87 9.98
N PRO A 93 0.04 -3.57 8.99
CA PRO A 93 0.57 -4.87 8.62
C PRO A 93 2.07 -4.68 8.40
N ASP A 94 2.86 -5.61 8.95
CA ASP A 94 4.32 -5.71 8.80
C ASP A 94 4.78 -5.04 7.49
N PRO A 95 5.83 -4.18 7.45
CA PRO A 95 6.40 -3.68 6.19
C PRO A 95 6.64 -4.78 5.17
N LEU A 96 6.83 -6.02 5.64
CA LEU A 96 6.76 -7.24 4.84
C LEU A 96 5.34 -7.54 4.31
N GLY A 97 4.27 -6.94 4.84
CA GLY A 97 2.90 -7.06 4.36
C GLY A 97 2.61 -6.30 3.05
N ARG A 98 3.55 -5.52 2.53
CA ARG A 98 3.45 -4.93 1.19
C ARG A 98 3.46 -6.03 0.15
N PHE A 99 2.57 -5.93 -0.83
CA PHE A 99 2.63 -6.78 -2.01
C PHE A 99 3.94 -6.57 -2.75
N ILE A 100 4.68 -7.66 -3.01
CA ILE A 100 5.80 -7.64 -3.95
C ILE A 100 5.31 -8.26 -5.25
N SER A 101 5.48 -7.55 -6.35
CA SER A 101 5.07 -7.99 -7.67
C SER A 101 6.28 -8.31 -8.53
N PHE A 102 6.25 -9.46 -9.18
CA PHE A 102 7.20 -9.87 -10.21
C PHE A 102 6.45 -10.06 -11.52
N ILE A 103 7.09 -9.68 -12.62
CA ILE A 103 6.55 -9.87 -13.97
C ILE A 103 7.40 -10.90 -14.71
N LEU A 104 6.75 -11.99 -15.11
CA LEU A 104 7.35 -13.04 -15.92
C LEU A 104 6.82 -12.96 -17.34
N TYR A 105 7.70 -12.70 -18.29
CA TYR A 105 7.38 -12.57 -19.70
C TYR A 105 7.43 -13.90 -20.45
N PHE A 106 6.63 -13.99 -21.50
CA PHE A 106 6.47 -15.18 -22.34
C PHE A 106 6.84 -14.92 -23.78
N GLU A 107 7.30 -15.99 -24.44
CA GLU A 107 7.51 -16.01 -25.87
C GLU A 107 6.20 -15.79 -26.63
N HIS A 108 6.32 -15.37 -27.89
CA HIS A 108 5.16 -15.16 -28.75
C HIS A 108 4.37 -16.45 -28.90
N ASP A 109 3.04 -16.32 -28.82
CA ASP A 109 2.08 -17.42 -29.01
C ASP A 109 2.40 -18.72 -28.25
N SER A 110 2.91 -18.58 -27.02
CA SER A 110 3.43 -19.69 -26.24
C SER A 110 3.23 -19.48 -24.74
N ALA A 111 3.20 -20.57 -23.99
CA ALA A 111 3.34 -20.59 -22.53
C ALA A 111 4.80 -20.84 -22.09
N LYS A 112 5.78 -20.62 -22.97
CA LYS A 112 7.20 -20.72 -22.65
C LYS A 112 7.74 -19.40 -22.12
N LEU A 113 8.38 -19.43 -20.95
CA LEU A 113 9.03 -18.25 -20.39
C LEU A 113 10.22 -17.80 -21.23
N THR A 114 10.40 -16.47 -21.34
CA THR A 114 11.63 -15.89 -21.89
C THR A 114 12.84 -16.27 -21.02
N GLN A 115 14.05 -16.19 -21.55
CA GLN A 115 15.27 -16.48 -20.81
C GLN A 115 15.42 -15.54 -19.60
N GLN A 116 15.08 -14.26 -19.76
CA GLN A 116 15.08 -13.29 -18.66
C GLN A 116 14.16 -13.73 -17.52
N SER A 117 12.94 -14.17 -17.83
CA SER A 117 11.98 -14.62 -16.81
C SER A 117 12.41 -15.92 -16.14
N LYS A 118 13.07 -16.81 -16.83
CA LYS A 118 13.68 -18.01 -16.22
C LYS A 118 14.76 -17.64 -15.22
N ASN A 119 15.57 -16.65 -15.54
CA ASN A 119 16.64 -16.17 -14.65
C ASN A 119 16.07 -15.45 -13.40
N LEU A 120 14.86 -14.85 -13.50
CA LEU A 120 14.19 -14.18 -12.39
C LEU A 120 13.49 -15.17 -11.43
N LEU A 121 13.12 -16.36 -11.91
CA LEU A 121 12.33 -17.32 -11.13
C LEU A 121 12.94 -17.71 -9.78
N PRO A 122 14.27 -17.92 -9.63
CA PRO A 122 14.89 -18.20 -8.33
C PRO A 122 14.67 -17.07 -7.31
N GLU A 123 14.70 -15.81 -7.73
CA GLU A 123 14.44 -14.65 -6.88
C GLU A 123 12.97 -14.60 -6.43
N VAL A 124 12.04 -14.85 -7.34
CA VAL A 124 10.60 -14.98 -7.03
C VAL A 124 10.39 -16.03 -5.94
N LEU A 125 10.96 -17.23 -6.12
CA LEU A 125 10.85 -18.33 -5.17
C LEU A 125 11.47 -17.99 -3.80
N LYS A 126 12.66 -17.40 -3.81
CA LYS A 126 13.35 -16.96 -2.59
C LYS A 126 12.51 -15.93 -1.82
N THR A 127 11.93 -14.97 -2.53
CA THR A 127 11.10 -13.94 -1.93
C THR A 127 9.84 -14.53 -1.29
N ILE A 128 9.09 -15.36 -2.02
CA ILE A 128 7.88 -16.01 -1.49
C ILE A 128 8.21 -16.84 -0.23
N LYS A 129 9.30 -17.61 -0.24
CA LYS A 129 9.72 -18.44 0.89
C LYS A 129 10.18 -17.61 2.09
N ASN A 130 11.03 -16.62 1.89
CA ASN A 130 11.55 -15.77 2.97
C ASN A 130 10.43 -14.97 3.66
N ARG A 131 9.45 -14.51 2.90
CA ARG A 131 8.28 -13.81 3.43
C ARG A 131 7.28 -14.75 4.10
N LYS A 132 7.42 -16.06 3.93
CA LYS A 132 6.41 -17.04 4.34
C LYS A 132 5.02 -16.68 3.81
N SER A 133 4.98 -16.16 2.58
CA SER A 133 3.75 -15.67 1.97
C SER A 133 2.69 -16.77 1.92
N ASN A 134 1.54 -16.50 2.49
CA ASN A 134 0.38 -17.39 2.49
C ASN A 134 -0.65 -17.03 1.42
N GLU A 135 -0.45 -15.90 0.73
CA GLU A 135 -1.26 -15.44 -0.39
C GLU A 135 -0.33 -15.03 -1.53
N VAL A 136 -0.37 -15.76 -2.62
CA VAL A 136 0.38 -15.50 -3.84
C VAL A 136 -0.57 -15.53 -5.03
N TYR A 137 -0.75 -14.40 -5.67
CA TYR A 137 -1.61 -14.29 -6.84
C TYR A 137 -0.78 -14.48 -8.10
N VAL A 138 -1.27 -15.32 -9.01
CA VAL A 138 -0.65 -15.63 -10.31
C VAL A 138 -1.62 -15.21 -11.40
N VAL A 139 -1.33 -14.11 -12.08
CA VAL A 139 -2.27 -13.43 -12.99
C VAL A 139 -1.76 -13.45 -14.42
N GLY A 140 -2.47 -14.15 -15.31
CA GLY A 140 -2.08 -14.33 -16.71
C GLY A 140 -2.64 -13.28 -17.66
N HIS A 141 -1.81 -12.87 -18.63
CA HIS A 141 -2.15 -11.88 -19.66
C HIS A 141 -1.58 -12.25 -21.04
N THR A 142 -2.16 -11.65 -22.08
CA THR A 142 -1.66 -11.73 -23.46
C THR A 142 -1.51 -10.34 -24.06
N ASP A 143 -0.85 -10.26 -25.21
CA ASP A 143 -0.98 -9.10 -26.09
C ASP A 143 -2.34 -9.09 -26.81
N LEU A 144 -2.57 -8.09 -27.67
CA LEU A 144 -3.84 -7.88 -28.35
C LEU A 144 -3.96 -8.67 -29.68
N VAL A 145 -3.02 -9.57 -29.99
CA VAL A 145 -3.05 -10.39 -31.20
C VAL A 145 -3.97 -11.61 -30.98
N GLY A 146 -4.84 -11.90 -31.91
CA GLY A 146 -5.76 -13.05 -31.89
C GLY A 146 -7.14 -12.72 -31.29
N THR A 147 -7.99 -13.75 -31.21
CA THR A 147 -9.35 -13.64 -30.70
C THR A 147 -9.36 -13.55 -29.16
N GLU A 148 -10.45 -13.04 -28.60
CA GLU A 148 -10.62 -12.95 -27.15
C GLU A 148 -10.60 -14.33 -26.49
N ALA A 149 -11.35 -15.29 -27.05
CA ALA A 149 -11.41 -16.66 -26.54
C ALA A 149 -10.04 -17.33 -26.53
N TYR A 150 -9.28 -17.20 -27.63
CA TYR A 150 -7.92 -17.72 -27.70
C TYR A 150 -6.99 -17.10 -26.65
N ASN A 151 -7.04 -15.78 -26.50
CA ASN A 151 -6.21 -15.06 -25.54
C ASN A 151 -6.57 -15.40 -24.09
N LEU A 152 -7.85 -15.60 -23.79
CA LEU A 152 -8.29 -16.04 -22.48
C LEU A 152 -7.70 -17.41 -22.13
N GLU A 153 -7.77 -18.37 -23.06
CA GLU A 153 -7.18 -19.69 -22.89
C GLU A 153 -5.64 -19.64 -22.78
N LEU A 154 -4.96 -18.86 -23.63
CA LEU A 154 -3.51 -18.71 -23.59
C LEU A 154 -3.03 -18.10 -22.26
N SER A 155 -3.74 -17.08 -21.75
CA SER A 155 -3.43 -16.47 -20.45
C SER A 155 -3.65 -17.45 -19.30
N SER A 156 -4.67 -18.31 -19.36
CA SER A 156 -4.90 -19.38 -18.41
C SER A 156 -3.76 -20.41 -18.42
N ARG A 157 -3.33 -20.86 -19.60
CA ARG A 157 -2.19 -21.79 -19.73
C ARG A 157 -0.91 -21.21 -19.14
N ARG A 158 -0.63 -19.92 -19.38
CA ARG A 158 0.55 -19.23 -18.81
C ARG A 158 0.50 -19.15 -17.30
N ALA A 159 -0.64 -18.74 -16.75
CA ALA A 159 -0.82 -18.63 -15.30
C ALA A 159 -0.68 -20.00 -14.61
N ASN A 160 -1.32 -21.04 -15.17
CA ASN A 160 -1.21 -22.40 -14.64
C ASN A 160 0.23 -22.94 -14.74
N TYR A 161 0.94 -22.67 -15.83
CA TYR A 161 2.34 -23.07 -15.96
C TYR A 161 3.21 -22.47 -14.87
N VAL A 162 3.05 -21.16 -14.57
CA VAL A 162 3.77 -20.51 -13.46
C VAL A 162 3.35 -21.09 -12.10
N ARG A 163 2.05 -21.32 -11.85
CA ARG A 163 1.59 -21.99 -10.65
C ARG A 163 2.29 -23.34 -10.47
N ASP A 164 2.35 -24.15 -11.51
CA ASP A 164 2.94 -25.49 -11.44
C ASP A 164 4.46 -25.44 -11.17
N LEU A 165 5.16 -24.44 -11.72
CA LEU A 165 6.56 -24.17 -11.39
C LEU A 165 6.74 -23.79 -9.91
N LEU A 166 5.86 -22.96 -9.36
CA LEU A 166 5.91 -22.58 -7.95
C LEU A 166 5.62 -23.78 -7.04
N VAL A 167 4.61 -24.60 -7.37
CA VAL A 167 4.27 -25.81 -6.63
C VAL A 167 5.41 -26.82 -6.65
N SER A 168 5.97 -27.12 -7.82
CA SER A 168 7.11 -28.05 -7.97
C SER A 168 8.36 -27.58 -7.21
N SER A 169 8.46 -26.26 -6.99
CA SER A 169 9.52 -25.64 -6.19
C SER A 169 9.22 -25.57 -4.69
N GLY A 170 8.12 -26.19 -4.23
CA GLY A 170 7.78 -26.34 -2.81
C GLY A 170 6.88 -25.23 -2.23
N ILE A 171 6.27 -24.39 -3.07
CA ILE A 171 5.22 -23.48 -2.61
C ILE A 171 3.90 -24.27 -2.46
N LYS A 172 3.19 -24.08 -1.34
CA LYS A 172 1.93 -24.77 -1.09
C LYS A 172 0.86 -24.32 -2.10
N SER A 173 0.19 -25.28 -2.73
CA SER A 173 -0.89 -24.98 -3.69
C SER A 173 -2.03 -24.17 -3.05
N SER A 174 -2.31 -24.39 -1.76
CA SER A 174 -3.33 -23.64 -1.00
C SER A 174 -3.02 -22.15 -0.82
N SER A 175 -1.77 -21.75 -1.04
CA SER A 175 -1.34 -20.35 -0.99
C SER A 175 -1.40 -19.64 -2.35
N LEU A 176 -1.73 -20.36 -3.43
CA LEU A 176 -1.69 -19.85 -4.80
C LEU A 176 -3.09 -19.55 -5.33
N PHE A 177 -3.32 -18.34 -5.73
CA PHE A 177 -4.58 -17.86 -6.33
C PHE A 177 -4.34 -17.54 -7.81
N VAL A 178 -4.95 -18.30 -8.70
CA VAL A 178 -4.74 -18.15 -10.15
C VAL A 178 -5.90 -17.38 -10.76
N SER A 179 -5.56 -16.38 -11.57
CA SER A 179 -6.51 -15.64 -12.43
C SER A 179 -5.90 -15.33 -13.79
N TYR A 180 -6.75 -15.01 -14.75
CA TYR A 180 -6.30 -14.72 -16.12
C TYR A 180 -7.32 -13.82 -16.83
N TYR A 181 -6.83 -12.91 -17.65
CA TYR A 181 -7.62 -11.84 -18.27
C TYR A 181 -7.47 -11.78 -19.80
N GLY A 182 -6.74 -12.73 -20.42
CA GLY A 182 -6.47 -12.65 -21.85
C GLY A 182 -5.87 -11.30 -22.22
N LYS A 183 -6.46 -10.65 -23.21
CA LYS A 183 -6.07 -9.33 -23.70
C LYS A 183 -6.79 -8.15 -23.05
N ALA A 184 -7.67 -8.39 -22.08
CA ALA A 184 -8.55 -7.35 -21.50
C ALA A 184 -7.81 -6.35 -20.61
N ARG A 185 -6.61 -6.68 -20.08
CA ARG A 185 -5.83 -5.82 -19.20
C ARG A 185 -4.39 -5.65 -19.70
N PRO A 186 -4.17 -4.89 -20.76
CA PRO A 186 -2.83 -4.65 -21.29
C PRO A 186 -2.02 -3.77 -20.31
N LEU A 187 -0.75 -4.12 -20.10
CA LEU A 187 0.21 -3.30 -19.38
C LEU A 187 0.61 -2.08 -20.22
N VAL A 188 0.78 -2.31 -21.51
CA VAL A 188 1.08 -1.27 -22.48
C VAL A 188 -0.09 -1.17 -23.45
N PRO A 189 -0.80 -0.04 -23.48
CA PRO A 189 -1.87 0.17 -24.44
C PRO A 189 -1.35 0.10 -25.88
N THR A 190 -2.00 -0.69 -26.72
CA THR A 190 -1.75 -0.77 -28.16
C THR A 190 -3.07 -0.75 -28.92
N LYS A 191 -3.01 -0.55 -30.24
CA LYS A 191 -4.17 -0.83 -31.09
C LYS A 191 -4.44 -2.32 -31.11
N ASP A 192 -5.68 -2.71 -31.43
CA ASP A 192 -6.03 -4.13 -31.58
C ASP A 192 -5.14 -4.81 -32.64
N LYS A 193 -4.82 -6.07 -32.40
CA LYS A 193 -3.94 -6.91 -33.21
C LYS A 193 -2.47 -6.46 -33.38
N VAL A 194 -2.04 -5.45 -32.58
CA VAL A 194 -0.63 -5.06 -32.53
C VAL A 194 0.09 -5.90 -31.46
N PRO A 195 1.16 -6.62 -31.84
CA PRO A 195 1.92 -7.41 -30.88
C PRO A 195 2.71 -6.51 -29.92
N GLU A 196 2.65 -6.80 -28.63
CA GLU A 196 3.42 -6.10 -27.61
C GLU A 196 4.02 -7.13 -26.62
N PRO A 197 5.34 -7.35 -26.65
CA PRO A 197 5.99 -8.33 -25.79
C PRO A 197 5.73 -8.13 -24.29
N ARG A 198 5.61 -6.88 -23.81
CA ARG A 198 5.37 -6.56 -22.40
C ARG A 198 3.96 -6.93 -21.93
N ASN A 199 3.02 -7.11 -22.85
CA ASN A 199 1.68 -7.59 -22.54
C ASN A 199 1.62 -9.11 -22.38
N ARG A 200 2.59 -9.86 -22.93
CA ARG A 200 2.68 -11.32 -22.82
C ARG A 200 3.33 -11.71 -21.50
N ARG A 201 2.59 -11.63 -20.41
CA ARG A 201 3.14 -11.74 -19.07
C ARG A 201 2.28 -12.55 -18.11
N VAL A 202 2.90 -12.99 -17.03
CA VAL A 202 2.25 -13.39 -15.79
C VAL A 202 2.78 -12.51 -14.67
N GLU A 203 1.89 -11.96 -13.89
CA GLU A 203 2.21 -11.23 -12.67
C GLU A 203 2.16 -12.22 -11.49
N VAL A 204 3.23 -12.27 -10.68
CA VAL A 204 3.29 -13.02 -9.44
C VAL A 204 3.33 -12.02 -8.31
N ILE A 205 2.25 -11.94 -7.54
CA ILE A 205 2.07 -10.94 -6.48
C ILE A 205 2.04 -11.70 -5.15
N ALA A 206 3.06 -11.51 -4.33
CA ALA A 206 3.21 -12.15 -3.02
C ALA A 206 2.90 -11.16 -1.90
N ARG A 207 2.05 -11.58 -0.96
CA ARG A 207 1.71 -10.86 0.27
C ARG A 207 2.39 -11.48 1.46
#